data_14f041d5e58388d065be7d730fd3362d
#
_entry.id   14f041d5e58388d065be7d730fd3362d
#
_cell.length_a   1.000
_cell.length_b   1.000
_cell.length_c   1.000
_cell.angle_alpha   90.00
_cell.angle_beta   90.00
_cell.angle_gamma   90.00
#
_symmetry.space_group_name_H-M   'P 1'
#
loop_
_entity.id
_entity.type
_entity.pdbx_description
1 polymer ?
#
loop_
_entity_poly.entity_id
_entity_poly.type
_entity_poly.pdbx_seq_one_letter_code
_entity_poly.pdbx_strand_id
1 'polypeptide(L)'
;MLFRSNTSERKPLILIAEDVESNYKLLEIILKKEYDLLWAKNGKEAVAYALSHNPDAVLMDIKMPVMDGIEALKEIRLHTDSLPVIMQTAYAFDTDRRVAEKAGCNGFITKPVMPRELKMYLDKYLTK
;
A
#
# COMPACT_ATOMS: atom_id res chain seq x y z
N MET A 1 -24.95 -1.22 9.39
CA MET A 1 -24.23 -1.50 9.38
C MET A 1 -23.81 -2.14 8.82
N LEU A 2 -23.56 -2.13 8.25
CA LEU A 2 -23.10 -2.86 7.96
C LEU A 2 -22.09 -3.18 8.22
N PHE A 3 -22.10 -3.69 8.28
CA PHE A 3 -21.15 -4.17 8.88
C PHE A 3 -20.26 -4.93 8.13
N ARG A 4 -19.04 -4.47 8.07
CA ARG A 4 -18.03 -5.21 7.38
C ARG A 4 -17.65 -6.44 8.17
N SER A 5 -17.69 -6.35 9.43
CA SER A 5 -17.11 -7.36 10.30
C SER A 5 -17.87 -8.66 10.37
N ASN A 6 -19.06 -8.68 9.84
CA ASN A 6 -19.86 -9.85 10.09
C ASN A 6 -19.85 -10.87 8.98
N THR A 7 -18.93 -10.75 8.03
CA THR A 7 -18.95 -11.73 6.97
C THR A 7 -17.57 -12.15 6.56
N SER A 8 -17.41 -13.42 6.36
CA SER A 8 -16.18 -13.98 5.83
C SER A 8 -16.03 -13.67 4.35
N GLU A 9 -17.08 -13.16 3.72
CA GLU A 9 -17.03 -12.80 2.31
C GLU A 9 -16.45 -11.43 2.08
N ARG A 10 -16.33 -10.66 3.14
CA ARG A 10 -15.77 -9.33 3.02
C ARG A 10 -14.30 -9.43 2.67
N LYS A 11 -13.94 -8.78 1.59
CA LYS A 11 -12.54 -8.73 1.17
C LYS A 11 -11.82 -7.61 1.90
N PRO A 12 -10.55 -7.83 2.26
CA PRO A 12 -9.76 -6.71 2.78
C PRO A 12 -9.61 -5.63 1.72
N LEU A 13 -9.54 -4.38 2.17
CA LEU A 13 -9.37 -3.23 1.29
C LEU A 13 -7.89 -2.86 1.23
N ILE A 14 -7.35 -2.82 0.03
CA ILE A 14 -5.95 -2.43 -0.21
C ILE A 14 -5.94 -1.08 -0.90
N LEU A 15 -5.28 -0.12 -0.29
CA LEU A 15 -5.04 1.18 -0.91
C LEU A 15 -3.76 1.07 -1.74
N ILE A 16 -3.87 1.38 -3.04
CA ILE A 16 -2.71 1.33 -3.93
C ILE A 16 -2.40 2.76 -4.36
N ALA A 17 -1.22 3.24 -3.96
CA ALA A 17 -0.74 4.56 -4.35
C ALA A 17 0.26 4.39 -5.50
N GLU A 18 -0.15 4.80 -6.68
CA GLU A 18 0.60 4.58 -7.91
C GLU A 18 0.17 5.63 -8.93
N ASP A 19 1.11 6.41 -9.44
CA ASP A 19 0.76 7.50 -10.37
C ASP A 19 0.67 7.04 -11.83
N VAL A 20 1.20 5.86 -12.16
CA VAL A 20 1.19 5.37 -13.54
C VAL A 20 0.07 4.34 -13.68
N GLU A 21 -0.89 4.66 -14.55
CA GLU A 21 -2.09 3.82 -14.68
C GLU A 21 -1.78 2.38 -15.07
N SER A 22 -0.82 2.17 -15.96
CA SER A 22 -0.49 0.81 -16.40
C SER A 22 0.08 -0.02 -15.24
N ASN A 23 0.81 0.61 -14.34
CA ASN A 23 1.32 -0.08 -13.14
C ASN A 23 0.18 -0.42 -12.19
N TYR A 24 -0.77 0.52 -12.01
CA TYR A 24 -1.94 0.24 -11.18
C TYR A 24 -2.75 -0.93 -11.76
N LYS A 25 -2.97 -0.93 -13.08
CA LYS A 25 -3.76 -1.99 -13.70
C LYS A 25 -3.12 -3.36 -13.56
N LEU A 26 -1.80 -3.42 -13.57
CA LEU A 26 -1.11 -4.67 -13.33
C LEU A 26 -1.38 -5.18 -11.91
N LEU A 27 -1.30 -4.29 -10.92
CA LEU A 27 -1.60 -4.67 -9.54
C LEU A 27 -3.07 -5.06 -9.39
N GLU A 28 -3.95 -4.37 -10.09
CA GLU A 28 -5.37 -4.69 -10.07
C GLU A 28 -5.61 -6.12 -10.53
N ILE A 29 -4.97 -6.52 -11.64
CA ILE A 29 -5.10 -7.88 -12.16
C ILE A 29 -4.63 -8.91 -11.13
N ILE A 30 -3.54 -8.60 -10.43
CA ILE A 30 -2.98 -9.53 -9.44
C ILE A 30 -3.90 -9.67 -8.23
N LEU A 31 -4.54 -8.58 -7.81
CA LEU A 31 -5.16 -8.53 -6.48
C LEU A 31 -6.68 -8.54 -6.47
N LYS A 32 -7.35 -8.21 -7.57
CA LYS A 32 -8.78 -7.92 -7.51
C LYS A 32 -9.67 -9.10 -7.12
N LYS A 33 -9.19 -10.32 -7.28
CA LYS A 33 -10.00 -11.49 -6.92
C LYS A 33 -10.13 -11.64 -5.41
N GLU A 34 -9.09 -11.28 -4.68
CA GLU A 34 -9.04 -11.50 -3.24
C GLU A 34 -9.19 -10.24 -2.42
N TYR A 35 -9.06 -9.07 -3.03
CA TYR A 35 -9.06 -7.80 -2.31
C TYR A 35 -9.93 -6.77 -3.01
N ASP A 36 -10.53 -5.88 -2.21
CA ASP A 36 -11.11 -4.66 -2.73
C ASP A 36 -9.99 -3.64 -2.85
N LEU A 37 -10.03 -2.82 -3.88
CA LEU A 37 -8.92 -1.91 -4.19
C LEU A 37 -9.38 -0.47 -4.22
N LEU A 38 -8.52 0.42 -3.74
CA LEU A 38 -8.72 1.86 -3.80
C LEU A 38 -7.46 2.46 -4.37
N TRP A 39 -7.59 3.31 -5.37
CA TRP A 39 -6.45 3.86 -6.12
C TRP A 39 -6.21 5.30 -5.74
N ALA A 40 -5.00 5.61 -5.24
CA ALA A 40 -4.51 6.96 -5.04
C ALA A 40 -3.44 7.24 -6.09
N LYS A 41 -3.47 8.44 -6.67
CA LYS A 41 -2.60 8.78 -7.79
C LYS A 41 -1.36 9.56 -7.38
N ASN A 42 -1.26 9.92 -6.13
CA ASN A 42 -0.10 10.60 -5.58
C ASN A 42 -0.10 10.42 -4.08
N GLY A 43 0.98 10.89 -3.44
CA GLY A 43 1.13 10.68 -2.00
C GLY A 43 0.09 11.43 -1.18
N LYS A 44 -0.35 12.59 -1.66
CA LYS A 44 -1.33 13.38 -0.93
C LYS A 44 -2.68 12.68 -0.90
N GLU A 45 -3.10 12.12 -2.04
CA GLU A 45 -4.31 11.30 -2.08
C GLU A 45 -4.16 10.07 -1.20
N ALA A 46 -2.96 9.46 -1.21
CA ALA A 46 -2.73 8.27 -0.41
C ALA A 46 -2.94 8.56 1.08
N VAL A 47 -2.40 9.67 1.58
CA VAL A 47 -2.61 10.05 2.97
C VAL A 47 -4.10 10.26 3.25
N ALA A 48 -4.77 11.02 2.39
CA ALA A 48 -6.19 11.32 2.58
C ALA A 48 -7.01 10.03 2.62
N TYR A 49 -6.77 9.12 1.69
CA TYR A 49 -7.55 7.88 1.64
C TYR A 49 -7.18 6.91 2.77
N ALA A 50 -5.92 6.89 3.17
CA ALA A 50 -5.52 6.04 4.30
C ALA A 50 -6.25 6.44 5.58
N LEU A 51 -6.46 7.74 5.75
CA LEU A 51 -7.10 8.24 6.98
C LEU A 51 -8.63 8.23 6.90
N SER A 52 -9.20 8.26 5.69
CA SER A 52 -10.66 8.38 5.55
C SER A 52 -11.35 7.06 5.21
N HIS A 53 -10.65 6.12 4.60
CA HIS A 53 -11.28 4.88 4.12
C HIS A 53 -10.89 3.65 4.93
N ASN A 54 -10.01 3.78 5.90
CA ASN A 54 -9.57 2.68 6.76
C ASN A 54 -9.16 1.43 5.97
N PRO A 55 -8.20 1.56 5.05
CA PRO A 55 -7.75 0.37 4.33
C PRO A 55 -7.06 -0.60 5.28
N ASP A 56 -7.01 -1.85 4.88
CA ASP A 56 -6.38 -2.89 5.68
C ASP A 56 -4.86 -2.94 5.44
N ALA A 57 -4.42 -2.45 4.29
CA ALA A 57 -3.00 -2.32 3.99
C ALA A 57 -2.82 -1.30 2.85
N VAL A 58 -1.60 -0.81 2.70
CA VAL A 58 -1.26 0.16 1.67
C VAL A 58 -0.07 -0.37 0.86
N LEU A 59 -0.19 -0.31 -0.47
CA LEU A 59 0.94 -0.47 -1.36
C LEU A 59 1.32 0.92 -1.84
N MET A 60 2.53 1.36 -1.54
CA MET A 60 2.93 2.74 -1.75
C MET A 60 4.15 2.82 -2.65
N ASP A 61 3.97 3.40 -3.85
CA ASP A 61 5.11 3.70 -4.70
C ASP A 61 5.92 4.84 -4.07
N ILE A 62 7.23 4.78 -4.18
CA ILE A 62 8.07 5.84 -3.63
C ILE A 62 8.04 7.07 -4.53
N LYS A 63 8.19 6.88 -5.84
CA LYS A 63 8.30 8.01 -6.76
C LYS A 63 6.94 8.40 -7.29
N MET A 64 6.38 9.46 -6.74
CA MET A 64 5.09 9.99 -7.18
C MET A 64 5.13 11.51 -7.16
N PRO A 65 4.32 12.17 -8.01
CA PRO A 65 4.25 13.63 -7.99
C PRO A 65 3.51 14.14 -6.77
N VAL A 66 3.58 15.43 -6.52
CA VAL A 66 2.91 16.17 -5.45
C VAL A 66 3.53 15.84 -4.10
N MET A 67 3.49 14.58 -3.70
CA MET A 67 4.09 14.10 -2.46
C MET A 67 4.56 12.68 -2.74
N ASP A 68 5.83 12.37 -2.48
CA ASP A 68 6.33 11.03 -2.74
C ASP A 68 5.89 10.05 -1.65
N GLY A 69 6.17 8.77 -1.88
CA GLY A 69 5.67 7.72 -0.99
C GLY A 69 6.30 7.75 0.39
N ILE A 70 7.54 8.19 0.52
CA ILE A 70 8.19 8.26 1.83
C ILE A 70 7.58 9.40 2.64
N GLU A 71 7.35 10.54 2.01
CA GLU A 71 6.66 11.65 2.68
C GLU A 71 5.26 11.22 3.11
N ALA A 72 4.55 10.50 2.24
CA ALA A 72 3.20 10.02 2.57
C ALA A 72 3.24 9.05 3.74
N LEU A 73 4.22 8.15 3.77
CA LEU A 73 4.38 7.20 4.87
C LEU A 73 4.59 7.94 6.19
N LYS A 74 5.45 8.96 6.19
CA LYS A 74 5.70 9.74 7.39
C LYS A 74 4.43 10.41 7.88
N GLU A 75 3.64 10.97 6.96
CA GLU A 75 2.36 11.58 7.33
C GLU A 75 1.39 10.57 7.93
N ILE A 76 1.29 9.41 7.31
CA ILE A 76 0.42 8.35 7.84
C ILE A 76 0.84 7.95 9.24
N ARG A 77 2.15 7.85 9.47
CA ARG A 77 2.67 7.43 10.78
C ARG A 77 2.46 8.46 11.88
N LEU A 78 2.17 9.71 11.53
CA LEU A 78 1.77 10.68 12.54
C LEU A 78 0.39 10.35 13.13
N HIS A 79 -0.42 9.59 12.40
CA HIS A 79 -1.79 9.27 12.80
C HIS A 79 -1.98 7.84 13.23
N THR A 80 -1.19 6.91 12.69
CA THR A 80 -1.31 5.50 13.02
C THR A 80 -0.01 4.77 12.72
N ASP A 81 0.42 3.91 13.63
CA ASP A 81 1.56 3.02 13.37
C ASP A 81 1.13 1.57 13.16
N SER A 82 -0.18 1.30 13.16
CA SER A 82 -0.68 -0.06 13.00
C SER A 82 -1.07 -0.42 11.57
N LEU A 83 -1.21 0.56 10.67
CA LEU A 83 -1.58 0.29 9.29
C LEU A 83 -0.39 -0.28 8.52
N PRO A 84 -0.49 -1.51 7.98
CA PRO A 84 0.62 -2.05 7.19
C PRO A 84 0.84 -1.24 5.92
N VAL A 85 2.07 -0.79 5.69
CA VAL A 85 2.45 -0.06 4.49
C VAL A 85 3.62 -0.79 3.84
N ILE A 86 3.41 -1.25 2.61
CA ILE A 86 4.42 -1.95 1.83
C ILE A 86 4.87 -1.00 0.73
N MET A 87 6.14 -0.64 0.75
CA MET A 87 6.69 0.28 -0.25
C MET A 87 7.08 -0.48 -1.50
N GLN A 88 6.97 0.18 -2.65
CA GLN A 88 7.43 -0.41 -3.91
C GLN A 88 8.16 0.65 -4.71
N THR A 89 9.17 0.22 -5.45
CA THR A 89 9.98 1.14 -6.24
C THR A 89 10.67 0.42 -7.38
N ALA A 90 10.90 1.17 -8.47
CA ALA A 90 11.72 0.66 -9.58
C ALA A 90 13.21 0.68 -9.23
N TYR A 91 13.58 1.42 -8.19
CA TYR A 91 14.97 1.61 -7.81
C TYR A 91 15.24 1.00 -6.44
N ALA A 92 16.06 -0.05 -6.41
CA ALA A 92 16.32 -0.79 -5.18
C ALA A 92 17.62 -0.34 -4.52
N PHE A 93 17.75 0.97 -4.29
CA PHE A 93 18.93 1.48 -3.62
C PHE A 93 18.81 1.29 -2.11
N ASP A 94 19.88 0.87 -1.48
CA ASP A 94 19.90 0.66 -0.04
C ASP A 94 19.49 1.89 0.74
N THR A 95 19.84 3.08 0.25
CA THR A 95 19.46 4.34 0.90
C THR A 95 17.96 4.49 0.98
N ASP A 96 17.26 4.24 -0.13
CA ASP A 96 15.79 4.37 -0.16
C ASP A 96 15.16 3.37 0.80
N ARG A 97 15.67 2.15 0.80
CA ARG A 97 15.16 1.12 1.67
C ARG A 97 15.32 1.50 3.14
N ARG A 98 16.51 1.99 3.50
CA ARG A 98 16.76 2.39 4.89
C ARG A 98 15.87 3.54 5.32
N VAL A 99 15.69 4.52 4.44
CA VAL A 99 14.83 5.67 4.74
C VAL A 99 13.38 5.20 4.93
N ALA A 100 12.91 4.30 4.07
CA ALA A 100 11.55 3.78 4.18
C ALA A 100 11.38 2.97 5.47
N GLU A 101 12.35 2.14 5.81
CA GLU A 101 12.29 1.35 7.04
C GLU A 101 12.29 2.24 8.27
N LYS A 102 13.11 3.28 8.28
CA LYS A 102 13.13 4.23 9.38
C LYS A 102 11.82 4.99 9.48
N ALA A 103 11.19 5.26 8.36
CA ALA A 103 9.90 5.95 8.35
C ALA A 103 8.75 5.03 8.79
N GLY A 104 9.01 3.74 8.92
CA GLY A 104 8.03 2.82 9.49
C GLY A 104 7.28 1.95 8.50
N CYS A 105 7.88 1.63 7.35
CA CYS A 105 7.23 0.71 6.41
C CYS A 105 7.32 -0.73 6.94
N ASN A 106 6.38 -1.55 6.48
CA ASN A 106 6.30 -2.95 6.89
C ASN A 106 6.90 -3.90 5.87
N GLY A 107 7.11 -3.42 4.65
CA GLY A 107 7.70 -4.23 3.60
C GLY A 107 8.24 -3.36 2.50
N PHE A 108 9.09 -3.94 1.66
CA PHE A 108 9.74 -3.21 0.59
C PHE A 108 9.89 -4.15 -0.61
N ILE A 109 9.30 -3.76 -1.73
CA ILE A 109 9.31 -4.57 -2.94
C ILE A 109 9.94 -3.78 -4.07
N THR A 110 10.84 -4.42 -4.82
CA THR A 110 11.43 -3.83 -6.02
C THR A 110 10.60 -4.23 -7.23
N LYS A 111 10.27 -3.27 -8.09
CA LYS A 111 9.55 -3.55 -9.33
C LYS A 111 10.46 -4.29 -10.31
N PRO A 112 9.92 -5.16 -11.13
CA PRO A 112 8.51 -5.49 -11.29
C PRO A 112 7.98 -6.28 -10.09
N VAL A 113 6.77 -5.95 -9.66
CA VAL A 113 6.16 -6.58 -8.50
C VAL A 113 5.83 -8.03 -8.85
N MET A 114 6.41 -8.94 -8.08
CA MET A 114 6.14 -10.36 -8.27
C MET A 114 4.93 -10.75 -7.41
N PRO A 115 3.92 -11.39 -8.01
CA PRO A 115 2.71 -11.71 -7.25
C PRO A 115 2.97 -12.53 -5.99
N ARG A 116 3.91 -13.46 -6.04
CA ARG A 116 4.21 -14.29 -4.88
C ARG A 116 4.76 -13.47 -3.72
N GLU A 117 5.68 -12.55 -4.01
CA GLU A 117 6.27 -11.71 -2.98
C GLU A 117 5.23 -10.77 -2.38
N LEU A 118 4.41 -10.16 -3.23
CA LEU A 118 3.36 -9.27 -2.78
C LEU A 118 2.37 -9.99 -1.88
N LYS A 119 1.93 -11.17 -2.31
CA LYS A 119 0.96 -11.94 -1.52
C LYS A 119 1.56 -12.41 -0.21
N MET A 120 2.85 -12.70 -0.18
CA MET A 120 3.53 -13.08 1.06
C MET A 120 3.42 -11.96 2.10
N TYR A 121 3.68 -10.72 1.69
CA TYR A 121 3.54 -9.59 2.61
C TYR A 121 2.09 -9.40 3.05
N LEU A 122 1.14 -9.47 2.11
CA LEU A 122 -0.26 -9.28 2.45
C LEU A 122 -0.76 -10.36 3.40
N ASP A 123 -0.39 -11.61 3.15
CA ASP A 123 -0.77 -12.70 4.03
C ASP A 123 -0.22 -12.49 5.43
N LYS A 124 1.02 -12.04 5.52
CA LYS A 124 1.65 -11.83 6.82
C LYS A 124 0.90 -10.81 7.68
N TYR A 125 0.39 -9.74 7.06
CA TYR A 125 -0.23 -8.66 7.82
C TYR A 125 -1.75 -8.73 7.85
N LEU A 126 -2.39 -9.49 6.97
CA LEU A 126 -3.84 -9.52 6.86
C LEU A 126 -4.46 -10.86 7.30
N THR A 127 -3.67 -11.88 7.44
CA THR A 127 -4.18 -13.18 7.88
C THR A 127 -4.46 -13.14 9.38
N LYS A 128 -5.56 -13.72 9.73
CA LYS A 128 -5.95 -13.77 11.14
C LYS A 128 -5.42 -15.00 11.83
#